data_c23ec0ab8b59618c8ddf7d47576c768f
#
_entry.id   c23ec0ab8b59618c8ddf7d47576c768f
#
_cell.length_a   1.000
_cell.length_b   1.000
_cell.length_c   1.000
_cell.angle_alpha   90.00
_cell.angle_beta   90.00
_cell.angle_gamma   90.00
#
_symmetry.space_group_name_H-M   'P 1'
#
loop_
_entity.id
_entity.type
_entity.pdbx_description
1 polymer ?
#
loop_
_entity_poly.entity_id
_entity_poly.type
_entity_poly.pdbx_seq_one_letter_code
_entity_poly.pdbx_strand_id
1 'polypeptide(L)'
;MKYRLVGSEMCIRDSPSSYTGEDVAEISCHGNPLIVRALIQKCIELGARNANPGEFTQRAFLNNKIDLAQSEAVIDLINASSGAAMVAASKSVSGNFGKNVDKILQCLRKIRILVESSIDFSDQDTNIDFMQINDLFKDFRRLLEDFDKRIEEGIRIMSEHRVVVAGPPN
;
A
#
# COMPACT_ATOMS: atom_id res chain seq x y z
N MET A 1 28.69 -7.29 -2.01
CA MET A 1 29.65 -8.38 -2.25
C MET A 1 28.85 -9.60 -2.72
N LYS A 2 29.11 -10.12 -3.94
CA LYS A 2 28.39 -11.29 -4.47
C LYS A 2 29.26 -12.52 -4.27
N TYR A 3 28.84 -13.43 -3.41
CA TYR A 3 29.46 -14.76 -3.31
C TYR A 3 28.65 -15.72 -4.16
N ARG A 4 29.24 -16.26 -5.20
CA ARG A 4 28.61 -17.23 -6.10
C ARG A 4 29.08 -18.63 -5.73
N LEU A 5 28.27 -19.34 -4.94
CA LEU A 5 28.34 -20.80 -4.87
C LEU A 5 27.60 -21.36 -6.10
N VAL A 6 28.08 -22.46 -6.66
CA VAL A 6 27.44 -23.08 -7.83
C VAL A 6 25.99 -23.42 -7.47
N GLY A 7 25.03 -22.69 -8.08
CA GLY A 7 23.60 -22.87 -7.86
C GLY A 7 22.95 -22.08 -6.73
N SER A 8 23.70 -21.17 -6.06
CA SER A 8 23.13 -20.22 -5.10
C SER A 8 23.71 -18.82 -5.30
N GLU A 9 22.92 -17.79 -5.05
CA GLU A 9 23.32 -16.38 -5.10
C GLU A 9 22.89 -15.69 -3.81
N MET A 10 23.80 -14.93 -3.20
CA MET A 10 23.51 -14.09 -2.05
C MET A 10 23.63 -12.63 -2.44
N CYS A 11 22.59 -11.85 -2.22
CA CYS A 11 22.56 -10.43 -2.40
C CYS A 11 22.42 -9.73 -1.06
N ILE A 12 23.22 -8.71 -0.81
CA ILE A 12 23.09 -7.83 0.35
C ILE A 12 22.51 -6.50 -0.16
N ARG A 13 21.46 -6.02 0.49
CA ARG A 13 20.83 -4.74 0.23
C ARG A 13 20.94 -3.90 1.49
N ASP A 14 21.76 -2.88 1.41
CA ASP A 14 21.95 -1.95 2.52
C ASP A 14 20.73 -1.03 2.69
N SER A 15 20.47 -0.64 3.94
CA SER A 15 19.50 0.40 4.28
C SER A 15 19.86 1.72 3.55
N PRO A 16 18.86 2.48 3.04
CA PRO A 16 17.43 2.23 3.03
C PRO A 16 16.93 1.50 1.76
N SER A 17 17.82 0.95 0.91
CA SER A 17 17.50 0.43 -0.43
C SER A 17 16.95 -1.01 -0.42
N SER A 18 16.39 -1.47 0.70
CA SER A 18 15.75 -2.76 0.85
C SER A 18 14.21 -2.65 0.95
N TYR A 19 13.52 -3.79 0.94
CA TYR A 19 12.06 -3.83 1.13
C TYR A 19 11.64 -3.31 2.51
N THR A 20 12.35 -3.73 3.55
CA THR A 20 12.04 -3.33 4.93
C THR A 20 12.61 -1.96 5.31
N GLY A 21 13.53 -1.41 4.51
CA GLY A 21 14.29 -0.21 4.87
C GLY A 21 15.45 -0.48 5.83
N GLU A 22 15.67 -1.73 6.23
CA GLU A 22 16.81 -2.21 7.04
C GLU A 22 17.82 -2.94 6.15
N ASP A 23 18.98 -3.30 6.70
CA ASP A 23 19.91 -4.17 5.98
C ASP A 23 19.30 -5.55 5.78
N VAL A 24 19.28 -6.03 4.53
CA VAL A 24 18.68 -7.31 4.15
C VAL A 24 19.67 -8.15 3.36
N ALA A 25 19.79 -9.41 3.74
CA ALA A 25 20.49 -10.42 2.95
C ALA A 25 19.47 -11.37 2.30
N GLU A 26 19.55 -11.49 0.96
CA GLU A 26 18.70 -12.39 0.19
C GLU A 26 19.56 -13.57 -0.32
N ILE A 27 19.13 -14.79 -0.05
CA ILE A 27 19.80 -16.00 -0.52
C ILE A 27 18.88 -16.72 -1.50
N SER A 28 19.28 -16.73 -2.77
CA SER A 28 18.59 -17.46 -3.83
C SER A 28 19.24 -18.83 -4.01
N CYS A 29 18.43 -19.88 -4.07
CA CYS A 29 18.91 -21.24 -4.28
C CYS A 29 17.96 -22.00 -5.22
N HIS A 30 18.35 -23.21 -5.62
CA HIS A 30 17.46 -24.08 -6.38
C HIS A 30 16.18 -24.41 -5.60
N GLY A 31 15.02 -24.48 -6.30
CA GLY A 31 13.69 -24.69 -5.72
C GLY A 31 13.46 -26.12 -5.12
N ASN A 32 14.49 -26.78 -4.62
CA ASN A 32 14.36 -28.05 -3.93
C ASN A 32 14.00 -27.81 -2.46
N PRO A 33 12.85 -28.32 -1.96
CA PRO A 33 12.42 -28.12 -0.57
C PRO A 33 13.43 -28.57 0.49
N LEU A 34 14.24 -29.57 0.20
CA LEU A 34 15.28 -30.06 1.14
C LEU A 34 16.43 -29.07 1.25
N ILE A 35 16.84 -28.45 0.14
CA ILE A 35 17.89 -27.42 0.14
C ILE A 35 17.40 -26.19 0.91
N VAL A 36 16.17 -25.74 0.64
CA VAL A 36 15.57 -24.60 1.33
C VAL A 36 15.49 -24.83 2.84
N ARG A 37 15.01 -26.01 3.27
CA ARG A 37 14.95 -26.38 4.70
C ARG A 37 16.32 -26.41 5.36
N ALA A 38 17.31 -27.04 4.71
CA ALA A 38 18.67 -27.10 5.23
C ALA A 38 19.28 -25.69 5.37
N LEU A 39 19.03 -24.80 4.42
CA LEU A 39 19.49 -23.42 4.48
C LEU A 39 18.85 -22.64 5.63
N ILE A 40 17.53 -22.73 5.79
CA ILE A 40 16.80 -22.10 6.90
C ILE A 40 17.33 -22.63 8.24
N GLN A 41 17.49 -23.96 8.38
CA GLN A 41 18.00 -24.56 9.59
C GLN A 41 19.40 -24.03 9.92
N LYS A 42 20.26 -23.89 8.90
CA LYS A 42 21.61 -23.34 9.10
C LYS A 42 21.60 -21.88 9.55
N CYS A 43 20.70 -21.07 9.00
CA CYS A 43 20.52 -19.69 9.46
C CYS A 43 20.07 -19.64 10.95
N ILE A 44 19.16 -20.54 11.36
CA ILE A 44 18.69 -20.61 12.75
C ILE A 44 19.84 -21.03 13.68
N GLU A 45 20.63 -22.00 13.30
CA GLU A 45 21.84 -22.44 14.08
C GLU A 45 22.85 -21.30 14.25
N LEU A 46 22.91 -20.36 13.31
CA LEU A 46 23.76 -19.16 13.35
C LEU A 46 23.14 -17.98 14.11
N GLY A 47 21.98 -18.17 14.73
CA GLY A 47 21.32 -17.17 15.57
C GLY A 47 20.17 -16.41 14.94
N ALA A 48 19.78 -16.73 13.71
CA ALA A 48 18.55 -16.19 13.12
C ALA A 48 17.31 -16.84 13.76
N ARG A 49 16.16 -16.21 13.62
CA ARG A 49 14.85 -16.79 13.95
C ARG A 49 13.91 -16.74 12.75
N ASN A 50 12.90 -17.55 12.75
CA ASN A 50 11.81 -17.43 11.81
C ASN A 50 11.07 -16.09 12.02
N ALA A 51 10.75 -15.40 10.93
CA ALA A 51 9.90 -14.23 10.96
C ALA A 51 8.44 -14.61 11.26
N ASN A 52 7.74 -13.74 11.97
CA ASN A 52 6.30 -13.89 12.13
C ASN A 52 5.58 -13.60 10.80
N PRO A 53 4.38 -14.16 10.58
CA PRO A 53 3.58 -13.80 9.42
C PRO A 53 3.42 -12.28 9.28
N GLY A 54 3.75 -11.74 8.11
CA GLY A 54 3.67 -10.30 7.82
C GLY A 54 4.78 -9.43 8.42
N GLU A 55 5.77 -9.99 9.12
CA GLU A 55 6.81 -9.22 9.81
C GLU A 55 7.63 -8.34 8.86
N PHE A 56 7.96 -8.79 7.65
CA PHE A 56 8.68 -7.98 6.67
C PHE A 56 7.87 -6.75 6.25
N THR A 57 6.58 -6.91 5.99
CA THR A 57 5.66 -5.81 5.64
C THR A 57 5.47 -4.86 6.81
N GLN A 58 5.35 -5.38 8.03
CA GLN A 58 5.29 -4.59 9.26
C GLN A 58 6.54 -3.72 9.44
N ARG A 59 7.72 -4.26 9.24
CA ARG A 59 8.99 -3.51 9.31
C ARG A 59 9.06 -2.44 8.23
N ALA A 60 8.64 -2.77 6.99
CA ALA A 60 8.56 -1.80 5.90
C ALA A 60 7.65 -0.61 6.25
N PHE A 61 6.49 -0.87 6.87
CA PHE A 61 5.59 0.17 7.35
C PHE A 61 6.21 1.02 8.48
N LEU A 62 6.81 0.38 9.51
CA LEU A 62 7.44 1.09 10.62
C LEU A 62 8.61 1.97 10.16
N ASN A 63 9.31 1.55 9.12
CA ASN A 63 10.42 2.30 8.51
C ASN A 63 9.97 3.29 7.41
N ASN A 64 8.66 3.56 7.30
CA ASN A 64 8.07 4.49 6.33
C ASN A 64 8.40 4.18 4.85
N LYS A 65 8.63 2.89 4.53
CA LYS A 65 8.83 2.44 3.13
C LYS A 65 7.52 2.31 2.38
N ILE A 66 6.48 1.93 3.09
CA ILE A 66 5.11 1.79 2.61
C ILE A 66 4.15 2.40 3.62
N ASP A 67 3.00 2.86 3.15
CA ASP A 67 1.90 3.32 4.02
C ASP A 67 1.02 2.16 4.50
N LEU A 68 0.07 2.45 5.40
CA LEU A 68 -0.81 1.42 5.97
C LEU A 68 -1.68 0.76 4.88
N ALA A 69 -2.23 1.55 3.96
CA ALA A 69 -3.06 1.03 2.88
C ALA A 69 -2.27 0.12 1.92
N GLN A 70 -1.00 0.45 1.65
CA GLN A 70 -0.09 -0.41 0.90
C GLN A 70 0.20 -1.72 1.65
N SER A 71 0.38 -1.65 2.98
CA SER A 71 0.61 -2.85 3.81
C SER A 71 -0.56 -3.81 3.77
N GLU A 72 -1.79 -3.30 3.86
CA GLU A 72 -3.03 -4.08 3.74
C GLU A 72 -3.19 -4.65 2.33
N ALA A 73 -2.88 -3.86 1.31
CA ALA A 73 -2.96 -4.29 -0.09
C ALA A 73 -1.99 -5.44 -0.44
N VAL A 74 -0.88 -5.62 0.30
CA VAL A 74 0.00 -6.80 0.14
C VAL A 74 -0.76 -8.09 0.47
N ILE A 75 -1.58 -8.09 1.53
CA ILE A 75 -2.40 -9.25 1.92
C ILE A 75 -3.47 -9.51 0.87
N ASP A 76 -4.11 -8.46 0.36
CA ASP A 76 -5.12 -8.57 -0.70
C ASP A 76 -4.51 -9.15 -1.99
N LEU A 77 -3.28 -8.75 -2.33
CA LEU A 77 -2.56 -9.27 -3.49
C LEU A 77 -2.26 -10.77 -3.36
N ILE A 78 -1.86 -11.21 -2.16
CA ILE A 78 -1.56 -12.64 -1.87
C ILE A 78 -2.84 -13.47 -1.94
N ASN A 79 -3.97 -12.94 -1.45
CA ASN A 79 -5.25 -13.63 -1.39
C ASN A 79 -6.13 -13.44 -2.63
N ALA A 80 -5.65 -12.73 -3.65
CA ALA A 80 -6.43 -12.43 -4.85
C ALA A 80 -6.87 -13.72 -5.56
N SER A 81 -8.17 -13.94 -5.65
CA SER A 81 -8.79 -15.14 -6.28
C SER A 81 -9.11 -14.94 -7.77
N SER A 82 -8.95 -13.75 -8.31
CA SER A 82 -9.20 -13.42 -9.72
C SER A 82 -8.14 -12.49 -10.29
N GLY A 83 -7.98 -12.51 -11.62
CA GLY A 83 -7.08 -11.59 -12.31
C GLY A 83 -7.44 -10.11 -12.08
N ALA A 84 -8.73 -9.80 -11.99
CA ALA A 84 -9.21 -8.45 -11.70
C ALA A 84 -8.83 -8.01 -10.28
N ALA A 85 -9.02 -8.89 -9.27
CA ALA A 85 -8.62 -8.64 -7.89
C ALA A 85 -7.10 -8.44 -7.77
N MET A 86 -6.31 -9.27 -8.46
CA MET A 86 -4.85 -9.13 -8.49
C MET A 86 -4.41 -7.77 -9.06
N VAL A 87 -5.01 -7.33 -10.16
CA VAL A 87 -4.71 -6.02 -10.76
C VAL A 87 -5.12 -4.87 -9.83
N ALA A 88 -6.27 -4.96 -9.17
CA ALA A 88 -6.73 -3.96 -8.22
C ALA A 88 -5.80 -3.87 -7.00
N ALA A 89 -5.45 -5.00 -6.39
CA ALA A 89 -4.51 -5.05 -5.27
C ALA A 89 -3.11 -4.53 -5.66
N SER A 90 -2.60 -4.88 -6.85
CA SER A 90 -1.32 -4.38 -7.35
C SER A 90 -1.29 -2.85 -7.49
N LYS A 91 -2.38 -2.24 -7.94
CA LYS A 91 -2.52 -0.76 -7.97
C LYS A 91 -2.49 -0.15 -6.57
N SER A 92 -3.10 -0.81 -5.59
CA SER A 92 -3.10 -0.35 -4.19
C SER A 92 -1.71 -0.48 -3.57
N VAL A 93 -1.00 -1.59 -3.78
CA VAL A 93 0.41 -1.77 -3.37
C VAL A 93 1.31 -0.69 -3.99
N SER A 94 1.02 -0.26 -5.24
CA SER A 94 1.76 0.84 -5.91
C SER A 94 1.47 2.24 -5.34
N GLY A 95 0.67 2.37 -4.28
CA GLY A 95 0.37 3.62 -3.58
C GLY A 95 -0.65 4.51 -4.28
N ASN A 96 -1.44 3.97 -5.23
CA ASN A 96 -2.45 4.78 -5.93
C ASN A 96 -3.56 5.29 -5.01
N PHE A 97 -3.91 4.52 -3.97
CA PHE A 97 -4.89 4.93 -2.97
C PHE A 97 -4.38 6.16 -2.20
N GLY A 98 -3.17 6.09 -1.62
CA GLY A 98 -2.54 7.18 -0.89
C GLY A 98 -2.44 8.46 -1.73
N LYS A 99 -2.02 8.35 -3.00
CA LYS A 99 -1.96 9.50 -3.92
C LYS A 99 -3.31 10.18 -4.14
N ASN A 100 -4.42 9.45 -4.15
CA ASN A 100 -5.75 10.04 -4.29
C ASN A 100 -6.20 10.71 -2.98
N VAL A 101 -5.93 10.10 -1.83
CA VAL A 101 -6.14 10.72 -0.52
C VAL A 101 -5.34 12.01 -0.38
N ASP A 102 -4.08 12.02 -0.80
CA ASP A 102 -3.23 13.22 -0.77
C ASP A 102 -3.80 14.38 -1.60
N LYS A 103 -4.39 14.10 -2.77
CA LYS A 103 -5.06 15.14 -3.57
C LYS A 103 -6.23 15.78 -2.82
N ILE A 104 -7.04 14.95 -2.16
CA ILE A 104 -8.17 15.41 -1.35
C ILE A 104 -7.67 16.26 -0.18
N LEU A 105 -6.65 15.78 0.54
CA LEU A 105 -6.01 16.49 1.64
C LEU A 105 -5.41 17.84 1.20
N GLN A 106 -4.76 17.89 0.05
CA GLN A 106 -4.20 19.14 -0.49
C GLN A 106 -5.30 20.16 -0.81
N CYS A 107 -6.42 19.72 -1.36
CA CYS A 107 -7.56 20.58 -1.61
C CYS A 107 -8.15 21.12 -0.29
N LEU A 108 -8.35 20.25 0.69
CA LEU A 108 -8.83 20.60 2.02
C LEU A 108 -7.90 21.59 2.75
N ARG A 109 -6.58 21.38 2.66
CA ARG A 109 -5.59 22.30 3.22
C ARG A 109 -5.65 23.68 2.61
N LYS A 110 -5.86 23.79 1.28
CA LYS A 110 -6.05 25.08 0.61
C LYS A 110 -7.30 25.83 1.13
N ILE A 111 -8.41 25.11 1.25
CA ILE A 111 -9.64 25.68 1.82
C ILE A 111 -9.39 26.17 3.25
N ARG A 112 -8.75 25.34 4.08
CA ARG A 112 -8.43 25.66 5.46
C ARG A 112 -7.56 26.93 5.56
N ILE A 113 -6.49 27.03 4.76
CA ILE A 113 -5.61 28.21 4.75
C ILE A 113 -6.39 29.49 4.43
N LEU A 114 -7.26 29.45 3.43
CA LEU A 114 -8.06 30.61 3.05
C LEU A 114 -9.04 31.02 4.16
N VAL A 115 -9.69 30.05 4.79
CA VAL A 115 -10.63 30.33 5.90
C VAL A 115 -9.88 30.86 7.12
N GLU A 116 -8.77 30.24 7.54
CA GLU A 116 -7.96 30.72 8.66
C GLU A 116 -7.41 32.13 8.40
N SER A 117 -6.87 32.37 7.21
CA SER A 117 -6.40 33.70 6.81
C SER A 117 -7.51 34.76 6.87
N SER A 118 -8.73 34.40 6.48
CA SER A 118 -9.88 35.32 6.54
C SER A 118 -10.30 35.68 7.97
N ILE A 119 -10.09 34.77 8.92
CA ILE A 119 -10.40 34.99 10.32
C ILE A 119 -9.30 35.86 10.99
N ASP A 120 -8.03 35.53 10.72
CA ASP A 120 -6.88 36.18 11.34
C ASP A 120 -6.71 37.65 10.87
N PHE A 121 -7.08 37.95 9.65
CA PHE A 121 -6.94 39.27 9.05
C PHE A 121 -8.28 40.00 8.82
N SER A 122 -9.29 39.68 9.62
CA SER A 122 -10.65 40.28 9.52
C SER A 122 -10.67 41.80 9.65
N ASP A 123 -9.69 42.42 10.32
CA ASP A 123 -9.60 43.88 10.54
C ASP A 123 -8.86 44.62 9.41
N GLN A 124 -8.24 43.92 8.50
CA GLN A 124 -7.66 44.51 7.30
C GLN A 124 -8.64 44.28 6.16
N ASP A 125 -8.89 45.29 5.30
CA ASP A 125 -9.73 45.25 4.11
C ASP A 125 -9.30 44.18 3.07
N THR A 126 -8.98 42.98 3.55
CA THR A 126 -8.72 41.81 2.73
C THR A 126 -10.06 41.34 2.18
N ASN A 127 -10.38 41.74 0.93
CA ASN A 127 -11.50 41.20 0.20
C ASN A 127 -11.37 39.68 0.15
N ILE A 128 -12.05 38.99 1.07
CA ILE A 128 -12.16 37.54 1.05
C ILE A 128 -12.83 37.19 -0.26
N ASP A 129 -12.10 36.52 -1.12
CA ASP A 129 -12.68 36.02 -2.37
C ASP A 129 -13.53 34.77 -2.09
N PHE A 130 -14.77 35.03 -1.63
CA PHE A 130 -15.78 33.98 -1.42
C PHE A 130 -16.02 33.13 -2.68
N MET A 131 -15.74 33.69 -3.85
CA MET A 131 -15.86 33.01 -5.13
C MET A 131 -14.78 31.93 -5.25
N GLN A 132 -13.56 32.26 -4.88
CA GLN A 132 -12.43 31.31 -4.83
C GLN A 132 -12.66 30.16 -3.84
N ILE A 133 -13.18 30.49 -2.64
CA ILE A 133 -13.52 29.47 -1.63
C ILE A 133 -14.60 28.53 -2.17
N ASN A 134 -15.65 29.08 -2.80
CA ASN A 134 -16.75 28.29 -3.36
C ASN A 134 -16.28 27.36 -4.49
N ASP A 135 -15.37 27.81 -5.33
CA ASP A 135 -14.82 26.99 -6.41
C ASP A 135 -13.94 25.87 -5.86
N LEU A 136 -13.14 26.13 -4.82
CA LEU A 136 -12.39 25.07 -4.14
C LEU A 136 -13.31 24.04 -3.45
N PHE A 137 -14.45 24.44 -2.91
CA PHE A 137 -15.44 23.51 -2.37
C PHE A 137 -16.10 22.65 -3.46
N LYS A 138 -16.36 23.21 -4.65
CA LYS A 138 -16.85 22.42 -5.80
C LYS A 138 -15.82 21.39 -6.24
N ASP A 139 -14.53 21.79 -6.35
CA ASP A 139 -13.45 20.88 -6.70
C ASP A 139 -13.27 19.78 -5.65
N PHE A 140 -13.32 20.13 -4.36
CA PHE A 140 -13.24 19.16 -3.26
C PHE A 140 -14.38 18.14 -3.34
N ARG A 141 -15.61 18.60 -3.54
CA ARG A 141 -16.79 17.72 -3.69
C ARG A 141 -16.63 16.76 -4.88
N ARG A 142 -16.19 17.30 -6.04
CA ARG A 142 -15.93 16.48 -7.22
C ARG A 142 -14.86 15.41 -6.98
N LEU A 143 -13.77 15.77 -6.31
CA LEU A 143 -12.72 14.80 -5.94
C LEU A 143 -13.24 13.69 -5.02
N LEU A 144 -14.12 14.02 -4.06
CA LEU A 144 -14.77 13.04 -3.19
C LEU A 144 -15.69 12.10 -3.97
N GLU A 145 -16.56 12.64 -4.83
CA GLU A 145 -17.49 11.86 -5.65
C GLU A 145 -16.75 10.89 -6.60
N ASP A 146 -15.65 11.34 -7.21
CA ASP A 146 -14.81 10.49 -8.06
C ASP A 146 -14.08 9.41 -7.24
N PHE A 147 -13.71 9.72 -6.01
CA PHE A 147 -13.05 8.78 -5.11
C PHE A 147 -14.03 7.71 -4.63
N ASP A 148 -15.24 8.09 -4.21
CA ASP A 148 -16.29 7.16 -3.78
C ASP A 148 -16.67 6.17 -4.88
N LYS A 149 -16.86 6.63 -6.13
CA LYS A 149 -17.12 5.74 -7.26
C LYS A 149 -16.03 4.69 -7.46
N ARG A 150 -14.76 5.08 -7.32
CA ARG A 150 -13.62 4.14 -7.43
C ARG A 150 -13.58 3.14 -6.28
N ILE A 151 -13.95 3.56 -5.07
CA ILE A 151 -14.06 2.67 -3.91
C ILE A 151 -15.16 1.64 -4.15
N GLU A 152 -16.35 2.07 -4.59
CA GLU A 152 -17.46 1.16 -4.90
C GLU A 152 -17.09 0.14 -5.98
N GLU A 153 -16.42 0.57 -7.05
CA GLU A 153 -15.91 -0.33 -8.08
C GLU A 153 -14.89 -1.33 -7.51
N GLY A 154 -13.96 -0.86 -6.67
CA GLY A 154 -12.99 -1.72 -5.99
C GLY A 154 -13.64 -2.76 -5.09
N ILE A 155 -14.61 -2.37 -4.27
CA ILE A 155 -15.38 -3.28 -3.41
C ILE A 155 -16.08 -4.34 -4.24
N ARG A 156 -16.72 -3.97 -5.36
CA ARG A 156 -17.38 -4.95 -6.25
C ARG A 156 -16.41 -5.96 -6.85
N ILE A 157 -15.19 -5.55 -7.20
CA ILE A 157 -14.15 -6.43 -7.76
C ILE A 157 -13.60 -7.38 -6.70
N MET A 158 -13.45 -6.89 -5.45
CA MET A 158 -12.89 -7.65 -4.33
C MET A 158 -13.93 -8.51 -3.61
N SER A 159 -15.23 -8.19 -3.74
CA SER A 159 -16.30 -8.95 -3.10
C SER A 159 -16.49 -10.33 -3.76
N GLU A 160 -16.61 -11.36 -2.90
CA GLU A 160 -16.97 -12.70 -3.35
C GLU A 160 -18.43 -12.74 -3.82
N HIS A 161 -18.63 -13.20 -5.04
CA HIS A 161 -19.98 -13.46 -5.57
C HIS A 161 -20.40 -14.89 -5.17
N ARG A 162 -21.38 -15.02 -4.27
CA ARG A 162 -21.96 -16.31 -3.93
C ARG A 162 -23.01 -16.69 -4.95
N VAL A 163 -22.73 -17.72 -5.72
CA VAL A 163 -23.68 -18.31 -6.66
C VAL A 163 -24.23 -19.59 -6.04
N VAL A 164 -25.54 -19.66 -5.87
CA VAL A 164 -26.22 -20.85 -5.37
C VAL A 164 -26.91 -21.53 -6.55
N VAL A 165 -26.57 -22.80 -6.78
CA VAL A 165 -27.27 -23.65 -7.74
C VAL A 165 -28.27 -24.49 -6.95
N ALA A 166 -29.56 -24.28 -7.22
CA ALA A 166 -30.65 -25.04 -6.59
C ALA A 166 -31.46 -25.80 -7.66
N GLY A 167 -31.74 -27.08 -7.40
CA GLY A 167 -32.52 -27.91 -8.27
C GLY A 167 -32.75 -29.30 -7.65
N PRO A 168 -33.65 -30.11 -8.21
CA PRO A 168 -33.80 -31.49 -7.80
C PRO A 168 -32.52 -32.29 -8.10
N PRO A 169 -32.15 -33.25 -7.23
CA PRO A 169 -31.01 -34.11 -7.51
C PRO A 169 -31.25 -34.94 -8.76
N ASN A 170 -30.21 -35.17 -9.57
CA ASN A 170 -30.25 -36.07 -10.69
C ASN A 170 -30.36 -37.51 -10.24
#